data_64f196fe863d725594a0508da40305f1
#
_entry.id   64f196fe863d725594a0508da40305f1
#
_cell.length_a   1.000
_cell.length_b   1.000
_cell.length_c   1.000
_cell.angle_alpha   90.00
_cell.angle_beta   90.00
_cell.angle_gamma   90.00
#
_symmetry.space_group_name_H-M   'P 1'
#
loop_
_entity.id
_entity.type
_entity.pdbx_description
1 polymer ?
#
loop_
_entity_poly.entity_id
_entity_poly.type
_entity_poly.pdbx_seq_one_letter_code
_entity_poly.pdbx_strand_id
1 'polypeptide(L)'
;MSDVEADKQSSAPTRYAVIGSPISHSKSPLIHALFAAQTQQAITYEAIEVLEDDFERFVGSWFASGGGGLNVTVPHKERAFALAEVTTPRATLARAVNTLSLDSAGRIVGDNTDGAGLLNDLIDNYDTPIGGKRLLLLGAGGATRGVLAAIADLPNKPASITVANRTLSRAQGLASDFEGRLEIIAVSYDDLQQHEYDVIINGTSASLEGELPPLVPSLLAPDCCCYDMMYSAEPTLFLSWAKEHGAAKAIDGLGMLIGQAAVAFSLWRGVEPKTAEVILTLRPKA
;
A
#
# COMPACT_ATOMS: atom_id res chain seq x y z
N MET A 1 -20.57 36.24 37.39
CA MET A 1 -20.07 34.86 37.26
C MET A 1 -21.16 34.12 36.48
N SER A 2 -20.97 34.00 35.23
CA SER A 2 -21.84 33.25 34.33
C SER A 2 -20.97 32.22 33.63
N ASP A 3 -21.16 30.97 34.05
CA ASP A 3 -20.52 29.79 33.50
C ASP A 3 -20.97 29.63 32.03
N VAL A 4 -20.04 29.87 31.10
CA VAL A 4 -20.20 29.42 29.72
C VAL A 4 -19.71 27.97 29.68
N GLU A 5 -20.60 27.04 30.01
CA GLU A 5 -20.43 25.65 29.62
C GLU A 5 -20.46 25.58 28.07
N ALA A 6 -19.28 25.42 27.50
CA ALA A 6 -19.13 25.11 26.10
C ALA A 6 -19.77 23.74 25.84
N ASP A 7 -20.92 23.76 25.22
CA ASP A 7 -21.69 22.59 24.76
C ASP A 7 -20.79 21.75 23.82
N LYS A 8 -20.11 20.75 24.39
CA LYS A 8 -19.47 19.70 23.59
C LYS A 8 -20.60 18.82 23.04
N GLN A 9 -21.25 19.29 21.96
CA GLN A 9 -22.08 18.41 21.15
C GLN A 9 -21.22 17.22 20.70
N SER A 10 -21.41 16.10 21.35
CA SER A 10 -20.91 14.80 20.93
C SER A 10 -21.61 14.43 19.63
N SER A 11 -21.07 14.90 18.50
CA SER A 11 -21.51 14.41 17.20
C SER A 11 -21.25 12.91 17.15
N ALA A 12 -22.18 12.12 16.64
CA ALA A 12 -22.00 10.69 16.44
C ALA A 12 -20.69 10.43 15.67
N PRO A 13 -19.94 9.37 16.01
CA PRO A 13 -18.67 9.09 15.33
C PRO A 13 -18.88 8.88 13.83
N THR A 14 -17.97 9.43 13.03
CA THR A 14 -18.00 9.21 11.57
C THR A 14 -17.66 7.75 11.26
N ARG A 15 -18.45 7.12 10.39
CA ARG A 15 -18.30 5.71 10.04
C ARG A 15 -17.36 5.52 8.86
N TYR A 16 -16.43 4.59 8.99
CA TYR A 16 -15.53 4.11 7.95
C TYR A 16 -15.53 2.59 7.90
N ALA A 17 -15.10 2.00 6.80
CA ALA A 17 -14.96 0.56 6.70
C ALA A 17 -13.88 0.16 5.69
N VAL A 18 -13.42 -1.09 5.80
CA VAL A 18 -12.74 -1.79 4.71
C VAL A 18 -13.70 -2.81 4.11
N ILE A 19 -13.77 -2.86 2.78
CA ILE A 19 -14.60 -3.80 2.03
C ILE A 19 -13.76 -4.69 1.12
N GLY A 20 -14.14 -5.96 1.04
CA GLY A 20 -13.47 -6.98 0.22
C GLY A 20 -14.14 -8.33 0.39
N SER A 21 -13.63 -9.38 -0.28
CA SER A 21 -14.10 -10.76 -0.10
C SER A 21 -12.97 -11.75 -0.42
N PRO A 22 -12.52 -12.56 0.57
CA PRO A 22 -12.88 -12.54 1.99
C PRO A 22 -12.24 -11.36 2.74
N ILE A 23 -12.82 -10.91 3.87
CA ILE A 23 -12.36 -9.74 4.64
C ILE A 23 -12.16 -10.00 6.14
N SER A 24 -12.59 -11.14 6.64
CA SER A 24 -12.64 -11.45 8.08
C SER A 24 -11.29 -11.32 8.81
N HIS A 25 -10.18 -11.47 8.09
CA HIS A 25 -8.82 -11.42 8.66
C HIS A 25 -8.18 -10.01 8.58
N SER A 26 -8.92 -9.00 8.14
CA SER A 26 -8.40 -7.64 8.00
C SER A 26 -7.97 -7.05 9.34
N LYS A 27 -6.74 -6.53 9.39
CA LYS A 27 -6.22 -5.79 10.55
C LYS A 27 -6.61 -4.31 10.53
N SER A 28 -7.21 -3.83 9.44
CA SER A 28 -7.55 -2.41 9.28
C SER A 28 -8.43 -1.84 10.39
N PRO A 29 -9.45 -2.57 10.94
CA PRO A 29 -10.23 -2.06 12.05
C PRO A 29 -9.38 -1.73 13.29
N LEU A 30 -8.44 -2.62 13.65
CA LEU A 30 -7.54 -2.38 14.77
C LEU A 30 -6.59 -1.23 14.51
N ILE A 31 -6.02 -1.13 13.30
CA ILE A 31 -5.12 -0.05 12.89
C ILE A 31 -5.83 1.30 13.00
N HIS A 32 -7.02 1.44 12.43
CA HIS A 32 -7.78 2.68 12.46
C HIS A 32 -8.29 3.05 13.87
N ALA A 33 -8.59 2.06 14.73
CA ALA A 33 -8.91 2.31 16.13
C ALA A 33 -7.71 2.89 16.89
N LEU A 34 -6.48 2.38 16.65
CA LEU A 34 -5.25 2.91 17.23
C LEU A 34 -4.97 4.34 16.74
N PHE A 35 -5.15 4.63 15.45
CA PHE A 35 -5.03 5.97 14.90
C PHE A 35 -6.06 6.93 15.49
N ALA A 36 -7.30 6.49 15.62
CA ALA A 36 -8.36 7.30 16.24
C ALA A 36 -8.04 7.67 17.68
N ALA A 37 -7.57 6.70 18.48
CA ALA A 37 -7.13 6.95 19.86
C ALA A 37 -5.95 7.92 19.93
N GLN A 38 -4.92 7.71 19.10
CA GLN A 38 -3.72 8.55 19.04
C GLN A 38 -4.04 10.00 18.66
N THR A 39 -4.97 10.21 17.74
CA THR A 39 -5.32 11.52 17.19
C THR A 39 -6.60 12.14 17.79
N GLN A 40 -7.20 11.46 18.76
CA GLN A 40 -8.45 11.89 19.42
C GLN A 40 -9.60 12.13 18.43
N GLN A 41 -9.68 11.31 17.39
CA GLN A 41 -10.74 11.38 16.38
C GLN A 41 -11.91 10.46 16.73
N ALA A 42 -13.14 10.99 16.71
CA ALA A 42 -14.36 10.20 16.92
C ALA A 42 -14.76 9.50 15.60
N ILE A 43 -14.31 8.26 15.44
CA ILE A 43 -14.66 7.41 14.29
C ILE A 43 -15.08 6.01 14.75
N THR A 44 -15.83 5.32 13.89
CA THR A 44 -15.96 3.85 13.90
C THR A 44 -15.37 3.30 12.62
N TYR A 45 -14.78 2.11 12.71
CA TYR A 45 -14.19 1.46 11.54
C TYR A 45 -14.43 -0.04 11.63
N GLU A 46 -14.99 -0.62 10.58
CA GLU A 46 -15.38 -2.04 10.53
C GLU A 46 -14.86 -2.74 9.26
N ALA A 47 -14.82 -4.07 9.28
CA ALA A 47 -14.55 -4.88 8.10
C ALA A 47 -15.89 -5.47 7.62
N ILE A 48 -16.25 -5.22 6.36
CA ILE A 48 -17.53 -5.65 5.79
C ILE A 48 -17.25 -6.50 4.55
N GLU A 49 -17.75 -7.72 4.56
CA GLU A 49 -17.67 -8.56 3.37
C GLU A 49 -18.69 -8.09 2.33
N VAL A 50 -18.19 -7.81 1.13
CA VAL A 50 -18.99 -7.38 -0.01
C VAL A 50 -18.64 -8.27 -1.19
N LEU A 51 -19.64 -8.99 -1.73
CA LEU A 51 -19.46 -9.80 -2.92
C LEU A 51 -19.35 -8.93 -4.18
N GLU A 52 -18.76 -9.46 -5.23
CA GLU A 52 -18.51 -8.71 -6.46
C GLU A 52 -19.79 -8.10 -7.05
N ASP A 53 -20.88 -8.84 -7.10
CA ASP A 53 -22.17 -8.39 -7.68
C ASP A 53 -22.86 -7.29 -6.84
N ASP A 54 -22.45 -7.11 -5.59
CA ASP A 54 -23.04 -6.13 -4.67
C ASP A 54 -22.23 -4.85 -4.55
N PHE A 55 -21.05 -4.78 -5.13
CA PHE A 55 -20.05 -3.76 -4.85
C PHE A 55 -20.57 -2.33 -5.08
N GLU A 56 -21.06 -2.01 -6.28
CA GLU A 56 -21.50 -0.65 -6.64
C GLU A 56 -22.72 -0.23 -5.82
N ARG A 57 -23.65 -1.16 -5.61
CA ARG A 57 -24.84 -0.93 -4.79
C ARG A 57 -24.46 -0.64 -3.34
N PHE A 58 -23.51 -1.39 -2.80
CA PHE A 58 -23.02 -1.20 -1.44
C PHE A 58 -22.35 0.17 -1.28
N VAL A 59 -21.41 0.54 -2.17
CA VAL A 59 -20.70 1.83 -2.11
C VAL A 59 -21.68 2.99 -2.19
N GLY A 60 -22.65 2.96 -3.12
CA GLY A 60 -23.68 3.98 -3.24
C GLY A 60 -24.52 4.11 -1.97
N SER A 61 -24.97 3.00 -1.39
CA SER A 61 -25.75 2.97 -0.14
C SER A 61 -24.94 3.45 1.06
N TRP A 62 -23.64 3.13 1.13
CA TRP A 62 -22.74 3.57 2.18
C TRP A 62 -22.66 5.08 2.25
N PHE A 63 -22.35 5.74 1.14
CA PHE A 63 -22.25 7.19 1.09
C PHE A 63 -23.61 7.87 1.27
N ALA A 64 -24.69 7.35 0.69
CA ALA A 64 -26.03 7.87 0.87
C ALA A 64 -26.50 7.83 2.34
N SER A 65 -25.99 6.88 3.14
CA SER A 65 -26.27 6.77 4.58
C SER A 65 -25.32 7.57 5.47
N GLY A 66 -24.47 8.44 4.90
CA GLY A 66 -23.55 9.31 5.64
C GLY A 66 -22.23 8.62 6.05
N GLY A 67 -21.80 7.58 5.35
CA GLY A 67 -20.46 7.01 5.51
C GLY A 67 -19.37 8.01 5.12
N GLY A 68 -18.28 8.09 5.91
CA GLY A 68 -17.20 9.06 5.71
C GLY A 68 -16.18 8.64 4.64
N GLY A 69 -15.96 7.33 4.46
CA GLY A 69 -15.05 6.79 3.47
C GLY A 69 -14.98 5.27 3.53
N LEU A 70 -14.34 4.67 2.53
CA LEU A 70 -14.13 3.22 2.42
C LEU A 70 -12.70 2.92 2.00
N ASN A 71 -12.04 1.98 2.69
CA ASN A 71 -10.94 1.27 2.07
C ASN A 71 -11.48 0.08 1.27
N VAL A 72 -10.80 -0.22 0.17
CA VAL A 72 -11.18 -1.28 -0.76
C VAL A 72 -10.00 -2.23 -0.94
N THR A 73 -10.25 -3.52 -0.76
CA THR A 73 -9.25 -4.55 -1.01
C THR A 73 -9.73 -5.55 -2.06
N VAL A 74 -8.99 -6.63 -2.25
CA VAL A 74 -9.29 -7.70 -3.21
C VAL A 74 -10.72 -8.21 -3.02
N PRO A 75 -11.47 -8.44 -4.11
CA PRO A 75 -11.11 -8.30 -5.52
C PRO A 75 -11.48 -6.94 -6.14
N HIS A 76 -11.94 -5.97 -5.36
CA HIS A 76 -12.73 -4.82 -5.82
C HIS A 76 -11.93 -3.59 -6.28
N LYS A 77 -10.58 -3.56 -6.17
CA LYS A 77 -9.80 -2.34 -6.42
C LYS A 77 -9.94 -1.77 -7.84
N GLU A 78 -10.07 -2.64 -8.85
CA GLU A 78 -10.29 -2.22 -10.25
C GLU A 78 -11.72 -1.71 -10.46
N ARG A 79 -12.71 -2.35 -9.82
CA ARG A 79 -14.10 -1.88 -9.84
C ARG A 79 -14.26 -0.54 -9.13
N ALA A 80 -13.56 -0.35 -8.01
CA ALA A 80 -13.53 0.94 -7.32
C ALA A 80 -12.91 2.04 -8.18
N PHE A 81 -11.89 1.71 -8.99
CA PHE A 81 -11.32 2.63 -9.97
C PHE A 81 -12.33 3.00 -11.06
N ALA A 82 -13.08 2.04 -11.58
CA ALA A 82 -14.11 2.28 -12.59
C ALA A 82 -15.32 3.07 -12.03
N LEU A 83 -15.63 2.90 -10.75
CA LEU A 83 -16.75 3.58 -10.07
C LEU A 83 -16.40 5.03 -9.68
N ALA A 84 -15.14 5.35 -9.41
CA ALA A 84 -14.72 6.67 -8.97
C ALA A 84 -14.95 7.72 -10.08
N GLU A 85 -15.68 8.79 -9.74
CA GLU A 85 -15.93 9.92 -10.65
C GLU A 85 -14.71 10.83 -10.81
N VAL A 86 -13.87 10.87 -9.79
CA VAL A 86 -12.60 11.58 -9.77
C VAL A 86 -11.52 10.65 -9.23
N THR A 87 -10.37 10.59 -9.89
CA THR A 87 -9.24 9.77 -9.42
C THR A 87 -8.01 10.64 -9.21
N THR A 88 -7.23 10.33 -8.17
CA THR A 88 -5.91 10.95 -7.99
C THR A 88 -4.95 10.51 -9.09
N PRO A 89 -3.87 11.28 -9.39
CA PRO A 89 -2.87 10.87 -10.39
C PRO A 89 -2.31 9.47 -10.13
N ARG A 90 -2.00 9.12 -8.88
CA ARG A 90 -1.48 7.80 -8.51
C ARG A 90 -2.52 6.69 -8.66
N ALA A 91 -3.81 6.94 -8.38
CA ALA A 91 -4.86 5.96 -8.63
C ALA A 91 -5.08 5.73 -10.13
N THR A 92 -4.98 6.80 -10.93
CA THR A 92 -5.06 6.72 -12.41
C THR A 92 -3.95 5.87 -12.97
N LEU A 93 -2.69 6.08 -12.53
CA LEU A 93 -1.54 5.28 -12.95
C LEU A 93 -1.62 3.83 -12.45
N ALA A 94 -2.08 3.63 -11.22
CA ALA A 94 -2.27 2.30 -10.65
C ALA A 94 -3.40 1.52 -11.34
N ARG A 95 -4.37 2.21 -11.97
CA ARG A 95 -5.65 1.64 -12.48
C ARG A 95 -6.38 0.83 -11.41
N ALA A 96 -6.24 1.26 -10.16
CA ALA A 96 -6.81 0.62 -9.00
C ALA A 96 -7.02 1.64 -7.89
N VAL A 97 -8.11 1.52 -7.15
CA VAL A 97 -8.45 2.36 -6.00
C VAL A 97 -8.57 1.49 -4.76
N ASN A 98 -7.86 1.86 -3.70
CA ASN A 98 -7.98 1.22 -2.39
C ASN A 98 -8.61 2.14 -1.33
N THR A 99 -8.91 3.40 -1.69
CA THR A 99 -9.47 4.39 -0.77
C THR A 99 -10.50 5.25 -1.49
N LEU A 100 -11.74 5.28 -0.97
CA LEU A 100 -12.84 6.07 -1.50
C LEU A 100 -13.27 7.12 -0.47
N SER A 101 -13.64 8.31 -0.97
CA SER A 101 -14.21 9.41 -0.20
C SER A 101 -15.19 10.20 -1.06
N LEU A 102 -15.89 11.17 -0.47
CA LEU A 102 -16.65 12.17 -1.23
C LEU A 102 -15.90 13.50 -1.23
N ASP A 103 -15.93 14.21 -2.35
CA ASP A 103 -15.54 15.61 -2.40
C ASP A 103 -16.66 16.54 -1.93
N SER A 104 -16.39 17.84 -1.92
CA SER A 104 -17.38 18.88 -1.51
C SER A 104 -18.61 18.97 -2.43
N ALA A 105 -18.53 18.42 -3.65
CA ALA A 105 -19.65 18.35 -4.59
C ALA A 105 -20.43 17.01 -4.47
N GLY A 106 -20.03 16.12 -3.56
CA GLY A 106 -20.66 14.82 -3.37
C GLY A 106 -20.23 13.76 -4.39
N ARG A 107 -19.17 14.00 -5.17
CA ARG A 107 -18.63 13.03 -6.14
C ARG A 107 -17.72 12.02 -5.44
N ILE A 108 -17.76 10.79 -5.91
CA ILE A 108 -16.88 9.73 -5.40
C ILE A 108 -15.45 9.95 -5.91
N VAL A 109 -14.54 10.19 -4.97
CA VAL A 109 -13.09 10.34 -5.22
C VAL A 109 -12.38 9.04 -4.87
N GLY A 110 -11.60 8.54 -5.82
CA GLY A 110 -10.77 7.35 -5.67
C GLY A 110 -9.28 7.66 -5.55
N ASP A 111 -8.62 7.03 -4.59
CA ASP A 111 -7.18 7.12 -4.38
C ASP A 111 -6.55 5.73 -4.26
N ASN A 112 -5.24 5.65 -4.51
CA ASN A 112 -4.44 4.46 -4.24
C ASN A 112 -3.31 4.80 -3.27
N THR A 113 -3.45 4.36 -2.03
CA THR A 113 -2.51 4.65 -0.95
C THR A 113 -1.47 3.55 -0.71
N ASP A 114 -1.55 2.42 -1.43
CA ASP A 114 -0.67 1.26 -1.22
C ASP A 114 0.81 1.62 -1.44
N GLY A 115 1.14 2.20 -2.58
CA GLY A 115 2.51 2.57 -2.90
C GLY A 115 3.05 3.67 -1.99
N ALA A 116 2.23 4.66 -1.64
CA ALA A 116 2.60 5.69 -0.67
C ALA A 116 2.89 5.09 0.71
N GLY A 117 2.08 4.11 1.15
CA GLY A 117 2.30 3.39 2.40
C GLY A 117 3.64 2.65 2.45
N LEU A 118 4.02 1.99 1.34
CA LEU A 118 5.32 1.32 1.23
C LEU A 118 6.48 2.32 1.26
N LEU A 119 6.38 3.41 0.50
CA LEU A 119 7.44 4.41 0.45
C LEU A 119 7.64 5.10 1.80
N ASN A 120 6.55 5.45 2.49
CA ASN A 120 6.62 6.03 3.83
C ASN A 120 7.26 5.04 4.81
N ASP A 121 6.93 3.75 4.74
CA ASP A 121 7.56 2.74 5.60
C ASP A 121 9.07 2.64 5.35
N LEU A 122 9.50 2.56 4.10
CA LEU A 122 10.93 2.54 3.75
C LEU A 122 11.66 3.79 4.26
N ILE A 123 11.07 4.98 4.08
CA ILE A 123 11.73 6.26 4.39
C ILE A 123 11.67 6.54 5.89
N ASP A 124 10.46 6.54 6.47
CA ASP A 124 10.22 7.07 7.81
C ASP A 124 10.57 6.07 8.91
N ASN A 125 10.29 4.77 8.68
CA ASN A 125 10.52 3.74 9.69
C ASN A 125 11.88 3.03 9.53
N TYR A 126 12.42 2.96 8.30
CA TYR A 126 13.66 2.22 8.04
C TYR A 126 14.80 3.08 7.51
N ASP A 127 14.64 4.40 7.39
CA ASP A 127 15.66 5.32 6.87
C ASP A 127 16.31 4.77 5.58
N THR A 128 15.45 4.45 4.62
CA THR A 128 15.85 3.85 3.33
C THR A 128 15.22 4.63 2.18
N PRO A 129 15.70 5.86 1.91
CA PRO A 129 15.23 6.63 0.75
C PRO A 129 15.65 5.94 -0.55
N ILE A 130 14.73 5.86 -1.51
CA ILE A 130 14.98 5.22 -2.81
C ILE A 130 15.50 6.16 -3.90
N GLY A 131 15.52 7.47 -3.65
CA GLY A 131 16.03 8.46 -4.59
C GLY A 131 17.51 8.23 -4.93
N GLY A 132 17.83 8.17 -6.23
CA GLY A 132 19.18 7.89 -6.71
C GLY A 132 19.64 6.43 -6.57
N LYS A 133 18.79 5.52 -6.09
CA LYS A 133 19.09 4.08 -5.89
C LYS A 133 18.71 3.25 -7.12
N ARG A 134 19.41 2.11 -7.29
CA ARG A 134 19.05 1.07 -8.26
C ARG A 134 17.95 0.21 -7.65
N LEU A 135 16.77 0.25 -8.23
CA LEU A 135 15.58 -0.41 -7.69
C LEU A 135 15.20 -1.62 -8.54
N LEU A 136 14.99 -2.76 -7.91
CA LEU A 136 14.40 -3.96 -8.50
C LEU A 136 13.02 -4.21 -7.91
N LEU A 137 12.02 -4.37 -8.76
CA LEU A 137 10.68 -4.81 -8.41
C LEU A 137 10.45 -6.22 -8.98
N LEU A 138 10.14 -7.17 -8.11
CA LEU A 138 9.80 -8.53 -8.49
C LEU A 138 8.29 -8.66 -8.64
N GLY A 139 7.86 -9.13 -9.82
CA GLY A 139 6.46 -9.22 -10.20
C GLY A 139 5.95 -7.97 -10.93
N ALA A 140 5.03 -8.17 -11.88
CA ALA A 140 4.39 -7.12 -12.68
C ALA A 140 2.87 -7.10 -12.44
N GLY A 141 2.46 -7.26 -11.19
CA GLY A 141 1.06 -7.23 -10.75
C GLY A 141 0.58 -5.87 -10.27
N GLY A 142 -0.66 -5.81 -9.77
CA GLY A 142 -1.29 -4.59 -9.26
C GLY A 142 -0.53 -3.95 -8.10
N ALA A 143 0.10 -4.73 -7.21
CA ALA A 143 0.91 -4.22 -6.11
C ALA A 143 2.13 -3.44 -6.63
N THR A 144 2.90 -4.03 -7.56
CA THR A 144 4.03 -3.36 -8.22
C THR A 144 3.60 -2.11 -8.96
N ARG A 145 2.47 -2.15 -9.67
CA ARG A 145 1.88 -0.99 -10.35
C ARG A 145 1.59 0.14 -9.36
N GLY A 146 1.02 -0.17 -8.19
CA GLY A 146 0.74 0.80 -7.13
C GLY A 146 2.01 1.47 -6.61
N VAL A 147 3.10 0.70 -6.43
CA VAL A 147 4.41 1.25 -6.01
C VAL A 147 5.01 2.14 -7.09
N LEU A 148 4.98 1.72 -8.35
CA LEU A 148 5.46 2.54 -9.48
C LEU A 148 4.66 3.85 -9.61
N ALA A 149 3.35 3.80 -9.38
CA ALA A 149 2.51 5.00 -9.38
C ALA A 149 2.93 6.00 -8.30
N ALA A 150 3.26 5.52 -7.10
CA ALA A 150 3.77 6.38 -6.03
C ALA A 150 5.19 6.91 -6.32
N ILE A 151 6.07 6.09 -6.92
CA ILE A 151 7.41 6.51 -7.36
C ILE A 151 7.33 7.61 -8.42
N ALA A 152 6.33 7.54 -9.32
CA ALA A 152 6.16 8.55 -10.37
C ALA A 152 5.87 9.95 -9.80
N ASP A 153 5.35 10.06 -8.59
CA ASP A 153 5.06 11.32 -7.91
C ASP A 153 6.24 11.83 -7.06
N LEU A 154 7.30 11.02 -6.85
CA LEU A 154 8.45 11.44 -6.05
C LEU A 154 9.23 12.56 -6.74
N PRO A 155 9.70 13.59 -6.00
CA PRO A 155 10.57 14.63 -6.53
C PRO A 155 11.97 14.10 -6.89
N ASN A 156 12.48 13.14 -6.10
CA ASN A 156 13.78 12.50 -6.31
C ASN A 156 13.56 11.01 -6.63
N LYS A 157 13.66 10.66 -7.91
CA LYS A 157 13.40 9.31 -8.41
C LYS A 157 14.61 8.39 -8.27
N PRO A 158 14.41 7.05 -8.27
CA PRO A 158 15.50 6.09 -8.39
C PRO A 158 16.40 6.37 -9.59
N ALA A 159 17.68 6.01 -9.49
CA ALA A 159 18.63 6.13 -10.61
C ALA A 159 18.28 5.13 -11.73
N SER A 160 17.77 3.98 -11.40
CA SER A 160 17.21 3.02 -12.34
C SER A 160 16.09 2.22 -11.70
N ILE A 161 15.13 1.78 -12.52
CA ILE A 161 14.02 0.93 -12.10
C ILE A 161 13.99 -0.29 -13.01
N THR A 162 14.17 -1.47 -12.45
CA THR A 162 14.02 -2.75 -13.15
C THR A 162 12.76 -3.46 -12.63
N VAL A 163 11.92 -3.93 -13.54
CA VAL A 163 10.80 -4.81 -13.21
C VAL A 163 11.07 -6.19 -13.79
N ALA A 164 11.20 -7.17 -12.92
CA ALA A 164 11.39 -8.56 -13.31
C ALA A 164 10.12 -9.38 -13.12
N ASN A 165 9.74 -10.16 -14.13
CA ASN A 165 8.56 -11.01 -14.04
C ASN A 165 8.75 -12.33 -14.80
N ARG A 166 8.16 -13.42 -14.29
CA ARG A 166 8.16 -14.72 -14.96
C ARG A 166 7.68 -14.65 -16.41
N THR A 167 6.66 -13.84 -16.67
CA THR A 167 6.16 -13.55 -18.01
C THR A 167 6.66 -12.17 -18.43
N LEU A 168 7.70 -12.11 -19.26
CA LEU A 168 8.35 -10.86 -19.71
C LEU A 168 7.35 -9.85 -20.29
N SER A 169 6.39 -10.30 -21.08
CA SER A 169 5.39 -9.40 -21.70
C SER A 169 4.55 -8.64 -20.68
N ARG A 170 4.34 -9.16 -19.46
CA ARG A 170 3.65 -8.43 -18.38
C ARG A 170 4.52 -7.29 -17.84
N ALA A 171 5.83 -7.51 -17.67
CA ALA A 171 6.76 -6.45 -17.26
C ALA A 171 6.88 -5.38 -18.34
N GLN A 172 6.94 -5.77 -19.62
CA GLN A 172 6.97 -4.84 -20.76
C GLN A 172 5.68 -4.00 -20.86
N GLY A 173 4.51 -4.64 -20.68
CA GLY A 173 3.23 -3.94 -20.64
C GLY A 173 3.16 -2.93 -19.50
N LEU A 174 3.65 -3.32 -18.31
CA LEU A 174 3.73 -2.43 -17.17
C LEU A 174 4.68 -1.25 -17.46
N ALA A 175 5.86 -1.49 -18.01
CA ALA A 175 6.81 -0.44 -18.40
C ALA A 175 6.19 0.56 -19.40
N SER A 176 5.50 0.05 -20.42
CA SER A 176 4.81 0.88 -21.43
C SER A 176 3.70 1.76 -20.81
N ASP A 177 2.98 1.27 -19.80
CA ASP A 177 1.94 2.06 -19.09
C ASP A 177 2.51 3.27 -18.34
N PHE A 178 3.82 3.27 -18.02
CA PHE A 178 4.50 4.35 -17.31
C PHE A 178 5.40 5.20 -18.23
N GLU A 179 5.37 4.98 -19.55
CA GLU A 179 6.16 5.74 -20.51
C GLU A 179 5.92 7.25 -20.36
N GLY A 180 6.99 8.04 -20.43
CA GLY A 180 6.96 9.49 -20.19
C GLY A 180 6.88 9.92 -18.73
N ARG A 181 6.74 8.96 -17.78
CA ARG A 181 6.73 9.20 -16.33
C ARG A 181 7.92 8.58 -15.63
N LEU A 182 8.21 7.33 -15.94
CA LEU A 182 9.32 6.53 -15.41
C LEU A 182 10.02 5.80 -16.55
N GLU A 183 11.34 5.70 -16.49
CA GLU A 183 12.10 4.79 -17.33
C GLU A 183 12.21 3.46 -16.61
N ILE A 184 11.56 2.42 -17.14
CA ILE A 184 11.49 1.09 -16.55
C ILE A 184 12.14 0.09 -17.48
N ILE A 185 13.11 -0.65 -16.95
CA ILE A 185 13.75 -1.78 -17.63
C ILE A 185 12.93 -3.04 -17.30
N ALA A 186 12.28 -3.62 -18.30
CA ALA A 186 11.53 -4.84 -18.16
C ALA A 186 12.38 -6.05 -18.52
N VAL A 187 12.52 -7.01 -17.61
CA VAL A 187 13.33 -8.21 -17.79
C VAL A 187 12.61 -9.49 -17.39
N SER A 188 13.08 -10.62 -17.90
CA SER A 188 12.78 -11.94 -17.34
C SER A 188 13.64 -12.20 -16.10
N TYR A 189 13.30 -13.23 -15.30
CA TYR A 189 14.15 -13.61 -14.18
C TYR A 189 15.54 -14.12 -14.64
N ASP A 190 15.63 -14.73 -15.83
CA ASP A 190 16.88 -15.27 -16.38
C ASP A 190 17.87 -14.15 -16.74
N ASP A 191 17.36 -12.94 -17.04
CA ASP A 191 18.16 -11.78 -17.43
C ASP A 191 18.64 -10.93 -16.23
N LEU A 192 18.21 -11.26 -14.99
CA LEU A 192 18.58 -10.53 -13.78
C LEU A 192 20.05 -10.68 -13.36
N GLN A 193 20.72 -11.72 -13.78
CA GLN A 193 22.00 -12.20 -13.21
C GLN A 193 23.21 -11.25 -13.37
N GLN A 194 23.07 -10.10 -13.99
CA GLN A 194 24.19 -9.21 -14.36
C GLN A 194 24.20 -7.85 -13.61
N HIS A 195 23.23 -7.59 -12.71
CA HIS A 195 23.10 -6.27 -12.08
C HIS A 195 22.93 -6.41 -10.56
N GLU A 196 23.55 -5.47 -9.84
CA GLU A 196 23.33 -5.29 -8.40
C GLU A 196 22.27 -4.21 -8.16
N TYR A 197 21.47 -4.39 -7.11
CA TYR A 197 20.42 -3.47 -6.70
C TYR A 197 20.60 -3.01 -5.27
N ASP A 198 20.32 -1.73 -5.02
CA ASP A 198 20.37 -1.13 -3.69
C ASP A 198 19.10 -1.40 -2.90
N VAL A 199 17.96 -1.55 -3.60
CA VAL A 199 16.67 -1.90 -3.00
C VAL A 199 15.98 -2.94 -3.90
N ILE A 200 15.54 -4.04 -3.30
CA ILE A 200 14.76 -5.10 -3.96
C ILE A 200 13.41 -5.20 -3.28
N ILE A 201 12.32 -4.99 -4.02
CA ILE A 201 10.96 -5.07 -3.51
C ILE A 201 10.25 -6.28 -4.13
N ASN A 202 9.84 -7.22 -3.30
CA ASN A 202 9.04 -8.36 -3.74
C ASN A 202 7.55 -8.02 -3.72
N GLY A 203 6.94 -7.89 -4.91
CA GLY A 203 5.51 -7.69 -5.13
C GLY A 203 4.80 -8.93 -5.65
N THR A 204 5.42 -10.13 -5.53
CA THR A 204 4.82 -11.40 -5.93
C THR A 204 4.10 -12.08 -4.77
N SER A 205 3.13 -12.95 -5.08
CA SER A 205 2.51 -13.85 -4.10
C SER A 205 3.30 -15.16 -3.90
N ALA A 206 4.42 -15.34 -4.57
CA ALA A 206 5.18 -16.60 -4.58
C ALA A 206 5.51 -17.11 -3.17
N SER A 207 5.87 -16.22 -2.24
CA SER A 207 6.16 -16.59 -0.85
C SER A 207 4.96 -17.19 -0.11
N LEU A 208 3.72 -16.83 -0.48
CA LEU A 208 2.50 -17.42 0.09
C LEU A 208 2.23 -18.82 -0.45
N GLU A 209 2.72 -19.11 -1.65
CA GLU A 209 2.62 -20.41 -2.32
C GLU A 209 3.78 -21.33 -1.96
N GLY A 210 4.69 -20.87 -1.08
CA GLY A 210 5.88 -21.60 -0.70
C GLY A 210 6.99 -21.59 -1.77
N GLU A 211 6.95 -20.62 -2.68
CA GLU A 211 7.90 -20.46 -3.77
C GLU A 211 8.77 -19.20 -3.58
N LEU A 212 10.00 -19.26 -4.06
CA LEU A 212 10.91 -18.14 -4.16
C LEU A 212 11.17 -17.84 -5.65
N PRO A 213 11.08 -16.58 -6.11
CA PRO A 213 11.60 -16.23 -7.44
C PRO A 213 13.06 -16.68 -7.59
N PRO A 214 13.53 -17.05 -8.80
CA PRO A 214 14.89 -17.53 -9.02
C PRO A 214 15.90 -16.38 -8.86
N LEU A 215 16.26 -16.08 -7.62
CA LEU A 215 17.19 -15.03 -7.23
C LEU A 215 18.59 -15.58 -7.01
N VAL A 216 19.58 -14.77 -7.31
CA VAL A 216 21.00 -15.07 -7.06
C VAL A 216 21.60 -14.01 -6.12
N PRO A 217 22.57 -14.40 -5.24
CA PRO A 217 23.15 -13.47 -4.26
C PRO A 217 23.82 -12.24 -4.87
N SER A 218 24.31 -12.32 -6.11
CA SER A 218 24.94 -11.22 -6.83
C SER A 218 23.98 -10.05 -7.18
N LEU A 219 22.68 -10.21 -6.93
CA LEU A 219 21.71 -9.13 -7.06
C LEU A 219 21.79 -8.10 -5.91
N LEU A 220 22.36 -8.52 -4.75
CA LEU A 220 22.47 -7.70 -3.57
C LEU A 220 23.70 -6.78 -3.67
N ALA A 221 23.49 -5.47 -3.82
CA ALA A 221 24.57 -4.51 -3.64
C ALA A 221 25.02 -4.46 -2.17
N PRO A 222 26.21 -3.94 -1.86
CA PRO A 222 26.55 -3.57 -0.49
C PRO A 222 25.43 -2.69 0.12
N ASP A 223 25.03 -3.01 1.36
CA ASP A 223 23.93 -2.32 2.07
C ASP A 223 22.54 -2.46 1.42
N CYS A 224 22.31 -3.48 0.60
CA CYS A 224 21.03 -3.74 -0.04
C CYS A 224 19.89 -3.89 0.99
N CYS A 225 18.77 -3.23 0.70
CA CYS A 225 17.51 -3.41 1.42
C CYS A 225 16.57 -4.31 0.60
N CYS A 226 16.11 -5.41 1.21
CA CYS A 226 15.09 -6.29 0.67
C CYS A 226 13.77 -6.05 1.39
N TYR A 227 12.73 -5.71 0.64
CA TYR A 227 11.39 -5.45 1.16
C TYR A 227 10.39 -6.44 0.55
N ASP A 228 9.68 -7.19 1.38
CA ASP A 228 8.58 -8.05 0.93
C ASP A 228 7.24 -7.34 1.19
N MET A 229 6.40 -7.15 0.17
CA MET A 229 5.07 -6.59 0.36
C MET A 229 4.15 -7.52 1.16
N MET A 230 4.52 -8.80 1.28
CA MET A 230 3.82 -9.74 2.13
C MET A 230 4.34 -9.67 3.57
N TYR A 231 3.48 -10.00 4.51
CA TYR A 231 3.84 -10.12 5.93
C TYR A 231 3.23 -11.38 6.54
N SER A 232 3.93 -11.99 7.48
CA SER A 232 3.48 -13.16 8.22
C SER A 232 4.07 -13.19 9.63
N ALA A 233 3.63 -14.14 10.45
CA ALA A 233 4.20 -14.33 11.79
C ALA A 233 5.69 -14.75 11.72
N GLU A 234 6.02 -15.60 10.75
CA GLU A 234 7.37 -16.04 10.46
C GLU A 234 7.92 -15.28 9.23
N PRO A 235 9.24 -15.13 9.10
CA PRO A 235 9.86 -14.54 7.93
C PRO A 235 9.43 -15.26 6.64
N THR A 236 9.10 -14.51 5.60
CA THR A 236 8.80 -15.09 4.29
C THR A 236 10.03 -15.74 3.68
N LEU A 237 9.85 -16.61 2.68
CA LEU A 237 10.97 -17.23 1.97
C LEU A 237 11.93 -16.21 1.36
N PHE A 238 11.37 -15.12 0.80
CA PHE A 238 12.17 -14.04 0.27
C PHE A 238 13.01 -13.33 1.34
N LEU A 239 12.46 -13.05 2.51
CA LEU A 239 13.20 -12.42 3.61
C LEU A 239 14.21 -13.35 4.24
N SER A 240 13.91 -14.64 4.30
CA SER A 240 14.86 -15.67 4.75
C SER A 240 16.06 -15.75 3.81
N TRP A 241 15.80 -15.81 2.48
CA TRP A 241 16.83 -15.76 1.46
C TRP A 241 17.68 -14.47 1.56
N ALA A 242 17.04 -13.31 1.71
CA ALA A 242 17.74 -12.03 1.81
C ALA A 242 18.72 -12.00 3.01
N LYS A 243 18.28 -12.48 4.18
CA LYS A 243 19.11 -12.56 5.39
C LYS A 243 20.28 -13.53 5.22
N GLU A 244 20.04 -14.72 4.66
CA GLU A 244 21.05 -15.74 4.43
C GLU A 244 22.16 -15.24 3.50
N HIS A 245 21.82 -14.40 2.51
CA HIS A 245 22.77 -13.89 1.53
C HIS A 245 23.30 -12.48 1.83
N GLY A 246 23.06 -11.95 3.04
CA GLY A 246 23.74 -10.76 3.53
C GLY A 246 23.08 -9.44 3.15
N ALA A 247 21.78 -9.39 2.88
CA ALA A 247 21.06 -8.15 2.78
C ALA A 247 21.15 -7.35 4.09
N ALA A 248 21.48 -6.07 4.03
CA ALA A 248 21.62 -5.23 5.21
C ALA A 248 20.30 -5.01 5.95
N LYS A 249 19.20 -4.98 5.20
CA LYS A 249 17.84 -4.90 5.74
C LYS A 249 16.93 -5.91 5.05
N ALA A 250 16.10 -6.62 5.83
CA ALA A 250 15.08 -7.54 5.34
C ALA A 250 13.76 -7.21 6.05
N ILE A 251 12.84 -6.58 5.34
CA ILE A 251 11.66 -5.89 5.86
C ILE A 251 10.40 -6.53 5.30
N ASP A 252 9.42 -6.82 6.16
CA ASP A 252 8.10 -7.33 5.77
C ASP A 252 7.09 -6.20 5.48
N GLY A 253 5.97 -6.54 4.85
CA GLY A 253 4.93 -5.61 4.43
C GLY A 253 4.01 -5.09 5.54
N LEU A 254 4.26 -5.39 6.83
CA LEU A 254 3.41 -4.89 7.91
C LEU A 254 3.40 -3.36 7.97
N GLY A 255 4.57 -2.73 7.77
CA GLY A 255 4.69 -1.28 7.74
C GLY A 255 3.94 -0.66 6.55
N MET A 256 3.99 -1.29 5.36
CA MET A 256 3.18 -0.88 4.21
C MET A 256 1.67 -0.93 4.52
N LEU A 257 1.20 -1.99 5.16
CA LEU A 257 -0.20 -2.12 5.56
C LEU A 257 -0.64 -0.98 6.49
N ILE A 258 0.19 -0.61 7.45
CA ILE A 258 -0.09 0.47 8.39
C ILE A 258 0.06 1.82 7.70
N GLY A 259 1.08 2.00 6.88
CA GLY A 259 1.35 3.23 6.13
C GLY A 259 0.22 3.61 5.18
N GLN A 260 -0.32 2.65 4.40
CA GLN A 260 -1.45 2.94 3.51
C GLN A 260 -2.71 3.34 4.29
N ALA A 261 -2.94 2.75 5.47
CA ALA A 261 -4.05 3.12 6.33
C ALA A 261 -3.85 4.51 6.96
N ALA A 262 -2.61 4.90 7.28
CA ALA A 262 -2.29 6.24 7.76
C ALA A 262 -2.57 7.31 6.69
N VAL A 263 -2.19 7.03 5.44
CA VAL A 263 -2.51 7.93 4.31
C VAL A 263 -4.02 8.05 4.11
N ALA A 264 -4.76 6.94 4.13
CA ALA A 264 -6.22 6.96 4.04
C ALA A 264 -6.86 7.74 5.20
N PHE A 265 -6.38 7.53 6.43
CA PHE A 265 -6.84 8.25 7.61
C PHE A 265 -6.61 9.76 7.48
N SER A 266 -5.43 10.17 7.00
CA SER A 266 -5.10 11.58 6.77
C SER A 266 -5.98 12.23 5.71
N LEU A 267 -6.30 11.52 4.62
CA LEU A 267 -7.23 11.98 3.59
C LEU A 267 -8.63 12.25 4.17
N TRP A 268 -9.12 11.38 5.04
CA TRP A 268 -10.46 11.50 5.59
C TRP A 268 -10.57 12.47 6.76
N ARG A 269 -9.52 12.57 7.59
CA ARG A 269 -9.57 13.29 8.87
C ARG A 269 -8.75 14.58 8.89
N GLY A 270 -7.89 14.80 7.89
CA GLY A 270 -6.99 15.96 7.85
C GLY A 270 -5.91 15.97 8.94
N VAL A 271 -5.66 14.82 9.59
CA VAL A 271 -4.63 14.67 10.62
C VAL A 271 -3.79 13.43 10.33
N GLU A 272 -2.47 13.56 10.48
CA GLU A 272 -1.51 12.49 10.18
C GLU A 272 -1.20 11.68 11.43
N PRO A 273 -1.54 10.38 11.48
CA PRO A 273 -1.21 9.52 12.60
C PRO A 273 0.24 9.01 12.50
N LYS A 274 0.85 8.68 13.64
CA LYS A 274 2.20 8.09 13.71
C LYS A 274 2.12 6.58 13.53
N THR A 275 2.82 6.07 12.51
CA THR A 275 2.81 4.64 12.15
C THR A 275 3.68 3.77 13.06
N ALA A 276 4.83 4.28 13.52
CA ALA A 276 5.84 3.52 14.25
C ALA A 276 5.28 2.83 15.51
N GLU A 277 4.46 3.52 16.30
CA GLU A 277 3.85 2.97 17.53
C GLU A 277 2.86 1.84 17.21
N VAL A 278 2.13 1.98 16.10
CA VAL A 278 1.16 0.97 15.65
C VAL A 278 1.88 -0.26 15.11
N ILE A 279 2.99 -0.08 14.38
CA ILE A 279 3.85 -1.17 13.92
C ILE A 279 4.36 -1.99 15.12
N LEU A 280 4.88 -1.33 16.15
CA LEU A 280 5.36 -2.01 17.36
C LEU A 280 4.23 -2.75 18.10
N THR A 281 3.02 -2.20 18.10
CA THR A 281 1.85 -2.84 18.75
C THR A 281 1.40 -4.09 18.01
N LEU A 282 1.48 -4.09 16.67
CA LEU A 282 0.98 -5.17 15.82
C LEU A 282 2.02 -6.23 15.49
N ARG A 283 3.31 -5.97 15.70
CA ARG A 283 4.34 -7.01 15.55
C ARG A 283 4.16 -8.06 16.64
N PRO A 284 4.18 -9.35 16.28
CA PRO A 284 4.26 -10.41 17.27
C PRO A 284 5.47 -10.17 18.20
N LYS A 285 5.26 -10.31 19.49
CA LYS A 285 6.40 -10.35 20.43
C LYS A 285 7.15 -11.65 20.16
N ALA A 286 8.44 -11.53 19.83
CA ALA A 286 9.34 -12.68 19.71
C ALA A 286 9.41 -13.48 21.02
#